data_a867ebcf60f82551deaadfd85158ae1d
#
_entry.id   a867ebcf60f82551deaadfd85158ae1d
#
_cell.length_a   1.000
_cell.length_b   1.000
_cell.length_c   1.000
_cell.angle_alpha   90.00
_cell.angle_beta   90.00
_cell.angle_gamma   90.00
#
_symmetry.space_group_name_H-M   'P 1'
#
loop_
_entity.id
_entity.type
_entity.pdbx_description
1 polymer ?
#
loop_
_entity_poly.entity_id
_entity_poly.type
_entity_poly.pdbx_seq_one_letter_code
_entity_poly.pdbx_strand_id
1 'polypeptide(L)'
;MAAKDKFAQRKNAGAIGGMMRTRVKERTKKMSSKTRRNYIRACNAFDVWRKGQGLSNKAVAKAPSKCVKQWQDALTEAGYSPSTIHTYIAGVCCGLGISMAGMTRAGTSADKRKSLGKSARAEKALERPENAEVVRFQRMVGGRRAALQRLKGGDLVRDESGEWCIQFLRDKGGKDQLQRIAPENLTAVQSYFKDKGPDELIFPQPIDKNLDLHGLRAEHARAEYERYAAICSTPKGRATMRAQLWRRFKNPRLGCKAWLTAKAKGDRAGMRRAERAFANEMADGQYHLQRANRATAELRGRPVSYDRLALCCVSVFALSHWRNEVTVKHYLL
;
A
#
# COMPACT_ATOMS: atom_id res chain seq x y z
N MET A 1 21.47 -10.93 -29.68
CA MET A 1 20.79 -12.22 -29.96
C MET A 1 19.55 -12.33 -29.13
N ALA A 2 18.37 -12.27 -29.74
CA ALA A 2 17.10 -12.46 -29.05
C ALA A 2 17.05 -13.90 -28.49
N ALA A 3 16.75 -14.01 -27.20
CA ALA A 3 16.56 -15.31 -26.57
C ALA A 3 15.43 -16.04 -27.30
N LYS A 4 15.79 -17.03 -28.15
CA LYS A 4 14.84 -17.90 -28.83
C LYS A 4 13.89 -18.48 -27.77
N ASP A 5 12.62 -18.28 -28.01
CA ASP A 5 11.54 -18.65 -27.11
C ASP A 5 11.58 -20.17 -26.87
N LYS A 6 12.11 -20.58 -25.71
CA LYS A 6 12.17 -22.01 -25.30
C LYS A 6 10.82 -22.68 -25.24
N PHE A 7 9.77 -21.92 -25.47
CA PHE A 7 8.38 -22.33 -25.52
C PHE A 7 8.06 -23.21 -26.73
N ALA A 8 8.63 -22.90 -27.90
CA ALA A 8 8.37 -23.60 -29.14
C ALA A 8 9.08 -24.97 -29.26
N GLN A 9 10.07 -25.25 -28.40
CA GLN A 9 10.95 -26.41 -28.58
C GLN A 9 10.64 -27.62 -27.67
N ARG A 10 9.69 -27.54 -26.72
CA ARG A 10 9.30 -28.70 -25.90
C ARG A 10 8.14 -29.46 -26.57
N LYS A 11 8.46 -30.51 -27.28
CA LYS A 11 7.50 -31.45 -27.91
C LYS A 11 6.52 -32.13 -26.92
N ASN A 12 6.72 -32.01 -25.59
CA ASN A 12 5.86 -32.50 -24.51
C ASN A 12 5.50 -31.38 -23.56
N ALA A 13 5.07 -30.23 -24.07
CA ALA A 13 4.53 -29.19 -23.23
C ALA A 13 3.23 -29.69 -22.60
N GLY A 14 3.28 -30.06 -21.34
CA GLY A 14 2.09 -30.18 -20.51
C GLY A 14 1.20 -28.95 -20.70
N ALA A 15 -0.10 -29.07 -20.44
CA ALA A 15 -1.07 -28.02 -20.73
C ALA A 15 -0.52 -26.63 -20.37
N ILE A 16 -0.73 -25.62 -21.23
CA ILE A 16 -0.24 -24.23 -21.05
C ILE A 16 -0.43 -23.73 -19.61
N GLY A 17 -1.56 -24.09 -18.98
CA GLY A 17 -1.84 -23.76 -17.59
C GLY A 17 -0.77 -24.29 -16.61
N GLY A 18 -0.30 -25.52 -16.80
CA GLY A 18 0.76 -26.10 -15.97
C GLY A 18 2.07 -25.33 -16.09
N MET A 19 2.46 -25.05 -17.33
CA MET A 19 3.68 -24.30 -17.62
C MET A 19 3.63 -22.85 -17.09
N MET A 20 2.51 -22.16 -17.26
CA MET A 20 2.34 -20.80 -16.70
C MET A 20 2.53 -20.81 -15.18
N ARG A 21 1.94 -21.79 -14.46
CA ARG A 21 2.08 -21.91 -13.01
C ARG A 21 3.53 -22.15 -12.59
N THR A 22 4.25 -23.02 -13.28
CA THR A 22 5.67 -23.31 -13.01
C THR A 22 6.50 -22.03 -13.20
N ARG A 23 6.32 -21.34 -14.33
CA ARG A 23 7.04 -20.08 -14.61
C ARG A 23 6.71 -18.97 -13.60
N VAL A 24 5.46 -18.86 -13.16
CA VAL A 24 5.09 -17.92 -12.09
C VAL A 24 5.83 -18.27 -10.79
N LYS A 25 5.87 -19.55 -10.38
CA LYS A 25 6.62 -19.96 -9.17
C LYS A 25 8.09 -19.58 -9.24
N GLU A 26 8.73 -19.79 -10.38
CA GLU A 26 10.16 -19.46 -10.60
C GLU A 26 10.39 -17.94 -10.56
N ARG A 27 9.64 -17.16 -11.35
CA ARG A 27 9.82 -15.71 -11.49
C ARG A 27 9.42 -14.92 -10.25
N THR A 28 8.55 -15.47 -9.40
CA THR A 28 8.06 -14.80 -8.21
C THR A 28 8.70 -15.27 -6.91
N LYS A 29 9.84 -15.97 -6.97
CA LYS A 29 10.56 -16.47 -5.76
C LYS A 29 10.83 -15.38 -4.72
N LYS A 30 11.16 -14.15 -5.18
CA LYS A 30 11.43 -12.98 -4.32
C LYS A 30 10.17 -12.15 -3.99
N MET A 31 9.00 -12.53 -4.50
CA MET A 31 7.74 -11.82 -4.23
C MET A 31 7.00 -12.44 -3.04
N SER A 32 6.01 -11.68 -2.50
CA SER A 32 5.18 -12.19 -1.42
C SER A 32 4.39 -13.45 -1.84
N SER A 33 4.13 -14.33 -0.89
CA SER A 33 3.30 -15.53 -1.11
C SER A 33 1.90 -15.18 -1.62
N LYS A 34 1.36 -14.03 -1.20
CA LYS A 34 0.06 -13.50 -1.67
C LYS A 34 0.11 -13.12 -3.14
N THR A 35 1.16 -12.43 -3.60
CA THR A 35 1.34 -12.07 -5.02
C THR A 35 1.45 -13.32 -5.86
N ARG A 36 2.25 -14.29 -5.43
CA ARG A 36 2.40 -15.58 -6.12
C ARG A 36 1.07 -16.31 -6.26
N ARG A 37 0.29 -16.41 -5.18
CA ARG A 37 -1.04 -17.03 -5.22
C ARG A 37 -1.99 -16.32 -6.18
N ASN A 38 -2.01 -14.99 -6.18
CA ASN A 38 -2.85 -14.22 -7.09
C ASN A 38 -2.48 -14.46 -8.56
N TYR A 39 -1.19 -14.53 -8.87
CA TYR A 39 -0.71 -14.78 -10.23
C TYR A 39 -1.03 -16.22 -10.68
N ILE A 40 -0.91 -17.21 -9.80
CA ILE A 40 -1.32 -18.60 -10.10
C ILE A 40 -2.83 -18.66 -10.34
N ARG A 41 -3.65 -17.97 -9.51
CA ARG A 41 -5.09 -17.87 -9.71
C ARG A 41 -5.43 -17.26 -11.09
N ALA A 42 -4.74 -16.20 -11.47
CA ALA A 42 -4.91 -15.56 -12.78
C ALA A 42 -4.58 -16.53 -13.93
N CYS A 43 -3.48 -17.28 -13.84
CA CYS A 43 -3.13 -18.30 -14.83
C CYS A 43 -4.18 -19.39 -14.95
N ASN A 44 -4.75 -19.85 -13.84
CA ASN A 44 -5.83 -20.83 -13.85
C ASN A 44 -7.11 -20.27 -14.50
N ALA A 45 -7.50 -19.04 -14.16
CA ALA A 45 -8.66 -18.39 -14.74
C ALA A 45 -8.50 -18.19 -16.26
N PHE A 46 -7.33 -17.78 -16.71
CA PHE A 46 -7.02 -17.69 -18.14
C PHE A 46 -7.07 -19.06 -18.85
N ASP A 47 -6.54 -20.11 -18.23
CA ASP A 47 -6.55 -21.46 -18.80
C ASP A 47 -7.98 -21.99 -18.97
N VAL A 48 -8.86 -21.72 -18.00
CA VAL A 48 -10.30 -22.06 -18.09
C VAL A 48 -10.97 -21.25 -19.21
N TRP A 49 -10.78 -19.93 -19.24
CA TRP A 49 -11.37 -19.05 -20.25
C TRP A 49 -10.95 -19.44 -21.66
N ARG A 50 -9.64 -19.60 -21.93
CA ARG A 50 -9.14 -19.95 -23.26
C ARG A 50 -9.71 -21.27 -23.77
N LYS A 51 -9.89 -22.27 -22.88
CA LYS A 51 -10.53 -23.57 -23.24
C LYS A 51 -11.98 -23.36 -23.63
N GLY A 52 -12.72 -22.53 -22.89
CA GLY A 52 -14.10 -22.16 -23.23
C GLY A 52 -14.21 -21.42 -24.56
N GLN A 53 -13.14 -20.70 -24.99
CA GLN A 53 -13.06 -20.05 -26.29
C GLN A 53 -12.49 -20.96 -27.41
N GLY A 54 -12.27 -22.25 -27.16
CA GLY A 54 -11.67 -23.17 -28.14
C GLY A 54 -10.19 -22.85 -28.49
N LEU A 55 -9.52 -21.98 -27.73
CA LEU A 55 -8.13 -21.59 -28.03
C LEU A 55 -7.17 -22.71 -27.62
N SER A 56 -6.56 -23.35 -28.64
CA SER A 56 -5.57 -24.41 -28.42
C SER A 56 -4.27 -23.87 -27.79
N ASN A 57 -3.47 -24.76 -27.22
CA ASN A 57 -2.14 -24.44 -26.73
C ASN A 57 -1.26 -23.82 -27.82
N LYS A 58 -1.37 -24.29 -29.06
CA LYS A 58 -0.63 -23.81 -30.23
C LYS A 58 -1.06 -22.38 -30.58
N ALA A 59 -2.35 -22.05 -30.52
CA ALA A 59 -2.86 -20.72 -30.79
C ALA A 59 -2.34 -19.70 -29.80
N VAL A 60 -2.37 -20.03 -28.49
CA VAL A 60 -1.82 -19.15 -27.44
C VAL A 60 -0.29 -18.99 -27.57
N ALA A 61 0.42 -20.06 -27.91
CA ALA A 61 1.87 -20.00 -28.10
C ALA A 61 2.26 -19.13 -29.32
N LYS A 62 1.44 -19.15 -30.39
CA LYS A 62 1.68 -18.36 -31.62
C LYS A 62 1.43 -16.87 -31.40
N ALA A 63 0.41 -16.50 -30.64
CA ALA A 63 0.00 -15.10 -30.46
C ALA A 63 -0.40 -14.79 -29.00
N PRO A 64 0.54 -14.93 -28.02
CA PRO A 64 0.20 -14.83 -26.61
C PRO A 64 -0.35 -13.46 -26.22
N SER A 65 0.23 -12.37 -26.72
CA SER A 65 -0.25 -11.01 -26.42
C SER A 65 -1.66 -10.75 -26.94
N LYS A 66 -2.00 -11.27 -28.13
CA LYS A 66 -3.35 -11.16 -28.70
C LYS A 66 -4.37 -11.90 -27.83
N CYS A 67 -4.06 -13.14 -27.41
CA CYS A 67 -4.95 -13.92 -26.54
C CYS A 67 -5.13 -13.26 -25.17
N VAL A 68 -4.09 -12.67 -24.59
CA VAL A 68 -4.18 -11.94 -23.32
C VAL A 68 -5.03 -10.68 -23.46
N LYS A 69 -4.93 -9.95 -24.57
CA LYS A 69 -5.78 -8.80 -24.86
C LYS A 69 -7.25 -9.18 -24.99
N GLN A 70 -7.56 -10.24 -25.73
CA GLN A 70 -8.93 -10.77 -25.82
C GLN A 70 -9.49 -11.14 -24.44
N TRP A 71 -8.68 -11.76 -23.58
CA TRP A 71 -9.10 -12.05 -22.23
C TRP A 71 -9.29 -10.79 -21.38
N GLN A 72 -8.46 -9.76 -21.56
CA GLN A 72 -8.64 -8.45 -20.91
C GLN A 72 -9.99 -7.84 -21.28
N ASP A 73 -10.37 -7.89 -22.55
CA ASP A 73 -11.63 -7.37 -23.04
C ASP A 73 -12.81 -8.15 -22.41
N ALA A 74 -12.76 -9.49 -22.41
CA ALA A 74 -13.74 -10.34 -21.75
C ALA A 74 -13.88 -10.08 -20.26
N LEU A 75 -12.78 -9.82 -19.53
CA LEU A 75 -12.83 -9.44 -18.12
C LEU A 75 -13.49 -8.06 -17.92
N THR A 76 -13.31 -7.15 -18.87
CA THR A 76 -13.93 -5.81 -18.85
C THR A 76 -15.43 -5.92 -19.07
N GLU A 77 -15.86 -6.70 -20.06
CA GLU A 77 -17.27 -7.00 -20.35
C GLU A 77 -17.96 -7.69 -19.17
N ALA A 78 -17.26 -8.62 -18.50
CA ALA A 78 -17.74 -9.29 -17.30
C ALA A 78 -17.77 -8.37 -16.05
N GLY A 79 -17.46 -7.07 -16.17
CA GLY A 79 -17.56 -6.07 -15.10
C GLY A 79 -16.50 -6.19 -13.99
N TYR A 80 -15.36 -6.83 -14.25
CA TYR A 80 -14.27 -6.86 -13.28
C TYR A 80 -13.68 -5.47 -13.05
N SER A 81 -13.26 -5.18 -11.79
CA SER A 81 -12.62 -3.90 -11.49
C SER A 81 -11.29 -3.75 -12.25
N PRO A 82 -10.92 -2.52 -12.69
CA PRO A 82 -9.66 -2.28 -13.39
C PRO A 82 -8.41 -2.75 -12.64
N SER A 83 -8.43 -2.71 -11.30
CA SER A 83 -7.33 -3.22 -10.48
C SER A 83 -7.24 -4.75 -10.48
N THR A 84 -8.38 -5.44 -10.51
CA THR A 84 -8.45 -6.90 -10.63
C THR A 84 -7.95 -7.34 -12.00
N ILE A 85 -8.44 -6.68 -13.07
CA ILE A 85 -8.00 -6.92 -14.45
C ILE A 85 -6.48 -6.77 -14.55
N HIS A 86 -5.93 -5.64 -14.06
CA HIS A 86 -4.48 -5.41 -14.07
C HIS A 86 -3.69 -6.52 -13.36
N THR A 87 -4.16 -6.96 -12.19
CA THR A 87 -3.51 -8.05 -11.44
C THR A 87 -3.58 -9.38 -12.20
N TYR A 88 -4.69 -9.67 -12.84
CA TYR A 88 -4.89 -10.87 -13.62
C TYR A 88 -3.99 -10.88 -14.87
N ILE A 89 -3.99 -9.80 -15.63
CA ILE A 89 -3.13 -9.65 -16.82
C ILE A 89 -1.65 -9.74 -16.43
N ALA A 90 -1.22 -9.08 -15.36
CA ALA A 90 0.16 -9.18 -14.87
C ALA A 90 0.55 -10.62 -14.51
N GLY A 91 -0.35 -11.38 -13.90
CA GLY A 91 -0.12 -12.79 -13.57
C GLY A 91 0.04 -13.67 -14.81
N VAL A 92 -0.82 -13.50 -15.81
CA VAL A 92 -0.76 -14.27 -17.06
C VAL A 92 0.45 -13.86 -17.89
N CYS A 93 0.76 -12.58 -18.02
CA CYS A 93 1.96 -12.11 -18.71
C CYS A 93 3.24 -12.69 -18.06
N CYS A 94 3.30 -12.70 -16.71
CA CYS A 94 4.37 -13.37 -15.98
C CYS A 94 4.46 -14.87 -16.32
N GLY A 95 3.33 -15.57 -16.36
CA GLY A 95 3.23 -16.99 -16.67
C GLY A 95 3.60 -17.31 -18.13
N LEU A 96 3.14 -16.51 -19.07
CA LEU A 96 3.49 -16.66 -20.50
C LEU A 96 4.89 -16.17 -20.83
N GLY A 97 5.47 -15.32 -19.98
CA GLY A 97 6.81 -14.76 -20.21
C GLY A 97 6.81 -13.60 -21.18
N ILE A 98 5.72 -12.88 -21.31
CA ILE A 98 5.57 -11.71 -22.18
C ILE A 98 5.57 -10.41 -21.38
N SER A 99 5.83 -9.29 -22.07
CA SER A 99 5.75 -7.96 -21.48
C SER A 99 4.28 -7.52 -21.29
N MET A 100 4.04 -6.69 -20.32
CA MET A 100 2.79 -5.94 -20.18
C MET A 100 2.71 -4.69 -21.07
N ALA A 101 3.79 -4.34 -21.76
CA ALA A 101 3.79 -3.22 -22.71
C ALA A 101 2.70 -3.45 -23.77
N GLY A 102 1.92 -2.43 -24.06
CA GLY A 102 0.80 -2.50 -24.99
C GLY A 102 -0.51 -3.05 -24.39
N MET A 103 -0.53 -3.50 -23.13
CA MET A 103 -1.77 -3.81 -22.42
C MET A 103 -2.39 -2.53 -21.87
N THR A 104 -3.58 -2.18 -22.34
CA THR A 104 -4.29 -0.97 -21.92
C THR A 104 -4.76 -1.11 -20.49
N ARG A 105 -4.35 -0.19 -19.62
CA ARG A 105 -4.90 -0.11 -18.28
C ARG A 105 -6.18 0.70 -18.31
N ALA A 106 -7.32 0.06 -18.06
CA ALA A 106 -8.58 0.79 -17.91
C ALA A 106 -8.47 1.82 -16.78
N GLY A 107 -8.89 3.05 -17.04
CA GLY A 107 -8.98 4.10 -16.02
C GLY A 107 -9.94 3.69 -14.90
N THR A 108 -9.59 4.04 -13.67
CA THR A 108 -10.51 3.93 -12.53
C THR A 108 -11.26 5.24 -12.40
N SER A 109 -12.47 5.33 -12.93
CA SER A 109 -13.41 6.40 -12.58
C SER A 109 -13.93 6.21 -11.15
N ALA A 110 -14.38 7.31 -10.51
CA ALA A 110 -14.84 7.29 -9.12
C ALA A 110 -16.03 6.33 -8.91
N ASP A 111 -16.93 6.28 -9.88
CA ASP A 111 -18.09 5.37 -9.94
C ASP A 111 -17.72 3.89 -10.07
N LYS A 112 -16.62 3.58 -10.73
CA LYS A 112 -16.08 2.22 -10.89
C LYS A 112 -15.22 1.74 -9.71
N ARG A 113 -14.85 2.62 -8.82
CA ARG A 113 -14.28 2.22 -7.54
C ARG A 113 -15.43 1.67 -6.69
N LYS A 114 -15.66 0.37 -6.75
CA LYS A 114 -16.42 -0.28 -5.70
C LYS A 114 -15.76 0.18 -4.40
N SER A 115 -16.42 1.07 -3.70
CA SER A 115 -15.95 1.51 -2.39
C SER A 115 -15.70 0.23 -1.64
N LEU A 116 -14.59 0.17 -0.91
CA LEU A 116 -14.45 -0.77 0.19
C LEU A 116 -15.46 -0.30 1.26
N GLY A 117 -16.73 -0.22 0.84
CA GLY A 117 -17.85 0.16 1.66
C GLY A 117 -17.88 -0.82 2.81
N LYS A 118 -18.15 -0.31 3.97
CA LYS A 118 -18.38 -1.09 5.16
C LYS A 118 -19.35 -2.20 4.79
N SER A 119 -18.87 -3.43 4.72
CA SER A 119 -19.79 -4.57 4.60
C SER A 119 -20.52 -4.70 5.92
N ALA A 120 -21.77 -5.19 5.91
CA ALA A 120 -22.52 -5.48 7.15
C ALA A 120 -21.70 -6.34 8.14
N ARG A 121 -20.79 -7.20 7.62
CA ARG A 121 -19.88 -7.99 8.46
C ARG A 121 -18.82 -7.12 9.13
N ALA A 122 -18.32 -6.08 8.47
CA ALA A 122 -17.33 -5.17 9.03
C ALA A 122 -17.97 -4.26 10.10
N GLU A 123 -19.19 -3.80 9.88
CA GLU A 123 -19.95 -3.02 10.86
C GLU A 123 -20.21 -3.84 12.12
N LYS A 124 -20.75 -5.05 11.98
CA LYS A 124 -20.93 -5.98 13.11
C LYS A 124 -19.62 -6.29 13.84
N ALA A 125 -18.49 -6.37 13.12
CA ALA A 125 -17.19 -6.62 13.74
C ALA A 125 -16.71 -5.41 14.58
N LEU A 126 -17.08 -4.18 14.21
CA LEU A 126 -16.77 -2.97 14.99
C LEU A 126 -17.52 -2.91 16.31
N GLU A 127 -18.75 -3.46 16.37
CA GLU A 127 -19.62 -3.44 17.54
C GLU A 127 -19.31 -4.55 18.54
N ARG A 128 -18.50 -5.54 18.18
CA ARG A 128 -18.18 -6.67 19.06
C ARG A 128 -17.29 -6.25 20.23
N PRO A 129 -17.65 -6.58 21.47
CA PRO A 129 -16.87 -6.24 22.66
C PRO A 129 -15.42 -6.73 22.59
N GLU A 130 -15.18 -7.92 22.05
CA GLU A 130 -13.86 -8.52 21.91
C GLU A 130 -12.92 -7.72 20.97
N ASN A 131 -13.47 -6.87 20.10
CA ASN A 131 -12.71 -6.02 19.21
C ASN A 131 -12.49 -4.60 19.75
N ALA A 132 -13.15 -4.22 20.84
CA ALA A 132 -13.18 -2.84 21.35
C ALA A 132 -11.79 -2.27 21.58
N GLU A 133 -10.90 -3.03 22.23
CA GLU A 133 -9.53 -2.59 22.52
C GLU A 133 -8.68 -2.43 21.25
N VAL A 134 -8.79 -3.35 20.29
CA VAL A 134 -8.12 -3.23 19.01
C VAL A 134 -8.62 -2.03 18.21
N VAL A 135 -9.93 -1.79 18.23
CA VAL A 135 -10.57 -0.63 17.57
C VAL A 135 -10.07 0.67 18.17
N ARG A 136 -10.08 0.77 19.52
CA ARG A 136 -9.62 1.93 20.26
C ARG A 136 -8.14 2.22 19.95
N PHE A 137 -7.28 1.22 20.10
CA PHE A 137 -5.86 1.33 19.79
C PHE A 137 -5.61 1.73 18.34
N GLN A 138 -6.33 1.11 17.40
CA GLN A 138 -6.17 1.39 15.97
C GLN A 138 -6.52 2.83 15.58
N ARG A 139 -7.54 3.43 16.21
CA ARG A 139 -7.88 4.84 16.01
C ARG A 139 -6.79 5.78 16.50
N MET A 140 -6.09 5.42 17.58
CA MET A 140 -4.99 6.22 18.13
C MET A 140 -3.69 6.08 17.36
N VAL A 141 -3.42 4.90 16.75
CA VAL A 141 -2.10 4.57 16.19
C VAL A 141 -2.13 4.34 14.68
N GLY A 142 -3.23 3.82 14.13
CA GLY A 142 -3.36 3.62 12.70
C GLY A 142 -2.44 2.55 12.11
N GLY A 143 -2.14 1.46 12.81
CA GLY A 143 -1.28 0.37 12.33
C GLY A 143 -1.89 -0.45 11.17
N ARG A 144 -1.09 -1.26 10.50
CA ARG A 144 -1.62 -2.27 9.57
C ARG A 144 -1.88 -3.58 10.32
N ARG A 145 -2.88 -4.36 9.90
CA ARG A 145 -3.24 -5.63 10.54
C ARG A 145 -2.05 -6.51 10.89
N ALA A 146 -1.18 -6.78 9.92
CA ALA A 146 -0.02 -7.66 10.14
C ALA A 146 1.03 -7.05 11.07
N ALA A 147 1.09 -5.74 11.18
CA ALA A 147 1.98 -5.03 12.09
C ALA A 147 1.42 -5.05 13.51
N LEU A 148 0.13 -4.76 13.69
CA LEU A 148 -0.56 -4.85 14.97
C LEU A 148 -0.49 -6.26 15.57
N GLN A 149 -0.67 -7.30 14.73
CA GLN A 149 -0.61 -8.70 15.17
C GLN A 149 0.76 -9.11 15.70
N ARG A 150 1.80 -8.36 15.40
CA ARG A 150 3.19 -8.62 15.84
C ARG A 150 3.71 -7.55 16.80
N LEU A 151 2.87 -6.60 17.19
CA LEU A 151 3.25 -5.50 18.07
C LEU A 151 3.60 -6.04 19.46
N LYS A 152 4.75 -5.64 19.97
CA LYS A 152 5.32 -6.11 21.24
C LYS A 152 5.51 -4.97 22.22
N GLY A 153 5.73 -5.30 23.50
CA GLY A 153 5.99 -4.32 24.55
C GLY A 153 7.20 -3.41 24.29
N GLY A 154 8.24 -3.94 23.64
CA GLY A 154 9.44 -3.17 23.26
C GLY A 154 9.27 -2.24 22.06
N ASP A 155 8.11 -2.20 21.41
CA ASP A 155 7.87 -1.41 20.21
C ASP A 155 7.40 0.03 20.50
N LEU A 156 7.22 0.41 21.76
CA LEU A 156 6.97 1.77 22.19
C LEU A 156 8.32 2.50 22.39
N VAL A 157 8.64 3.43 21.51
CA VAL A 157 9.97 4.07 21.46
C VAL A 157 9.87 5.59 21.29
N ARG A 158 11.00 6.28 21.39
CA ARG A 158 11.10 7.70 21.00
C ARG A 158 11.78 7.85 19.64
N ASP A 159 11.34 8.84 18.88
CA ASP A 159 11.99 9.18 17.61
C ASP A 159 13.20 10.14 17.82
N GLU A 160 13.83 10.52 16.71
CA GLU A 160 14.96 11.45 16.68
C GLU A 160 14.64 12.88 17.14
N SER A 161 13.39 13.18 17.37
CA SER A 161 12.90 14.46 17.92
C SER A 161 12.44 14.32 19.37
N GLY A 162 12.55 13.14 19.97
CA GLY A 162 12.09 12.84 21.31
C GLY A 162 10.60 12.50 21.44
N GLU A 163 9.86 12.47 20.32
CA GLU A 163 8.44 12.18 20.30
C GLU A 163 8.17 10.68 20.49
N TRP A 164 7.13 10.34 21.25
CA TRP A 164 6.70 8.96 21.43
C TRP A 164 6.11 8.38 20.14
N CYS A 165 6.53 7.16 19.83
CA CYS A 165 6.20 6.47 18.60
C CYS A 165 5.95 4.99 18.83
N ILE A 166 5.15 4.40 17.95
CA ILE A 166 5.10 2.96 17.78
C ILE A 166 6.02 2.56 16.62
N GLN A 167 6.94 1.64 16.89
CA GLN A 167 7.80 1.02 15.89
C GLN A 167 7.15 -0.25 15.34
N PHE A 168 6.94 -0.32 14.04
CA PHE A 168 6.47 -1.52 13.36
C PHE A 168 7.62 -2.14 12.57
N LEU A 169 8.16 -3.23 13.08
CA LEU A 169 9.27 -3.94 12.44
C LEU A 169 8.78 -4.80 11.27
N ARG A 170 9.56 -4.82 10.16
CA ARG A 170 9.32 -5.65 8.97
C ARG A 170 7.89 -5.58 8.44
N ASP A 171 7.31 -4.40 8.40
CA ASP A 171 5.97 -4.19 7.85
C ASP A 171 5.96 -4.36 6.31
N LYS A 172 4.96 -3.85 5.62
CA LYS A 172 4.74 -4.03 4.18
C LYS A 172 6.01 -3.79 3.36
N GLY A 173 6.48 -4.85 2.71
CA GLY A 173 7.70 -4.82 1.92
C GLY A 173 8.99 -4.98 2.75
N GLY A 174 8.91 -5.52 3.96
CA GLY A 174 10.04 -5.76 4.85
C GLY A 174 10.67 -4.50 5.44
N LYS A 175 9.92 -3.38 5.46
CA LYS A 175 10.42 -2.09 5.96
C LYS A 175 10.01 -1.88 7.41
N ASP A 176 10.91 -1.35 8.20
CA ASP A 176 10.59 -0.80 9.50
C ASP A 176 9.84 0.53 9.32
N GLN A 177 8.88 0.79 10.20
CA GLN A 177 8.07 1.99 10.21
C GLN A 177 8.02 2.56 11.62
N LEU A 178 7.93 3.87 11.72
CA LEU A 178 7.81 4.59 12.97
C LEU A 178 6.65 5.58 12.85
N GLN A 179 5.63 5.40 13.68
CA GLN A 179 4.44 6.24 13.69
C GLN A 179 4.34 6.97 15.01
N ARG A 180 4.22 8.30 14.95
CA ARG A 180 4.07 9.13 16.15
C ARG A 180 2.72 8.91 16.78
N ILE A 181 2.69 9.04 18.10
CA ILE A 181 1.48 9.04 18.90
C ILE A 181 1.13 10.51 19.16
N ALA A 182 -0.12 10.89 18.89
CA ALA A 182 -0.60 12.21 19.25
C ALA A 182 -0.54 12.40 20.77
N PRO A 183 -0.13 13.58 21.27
CA PRO A 183 0.03 13.82 22.69
C PRO A 183 -1.21 13.47 23.52
N GLU A 184 -2.39 13.79 23.01
CA GLU A 184 -3.68 13.49 23.63
C GLU A 184 -3.97 11.99 23.76
N ASN A 185 -3.36 11.17 22.94
CA ASN A 185 -3.51 9.70 22.95
C ASN A 185 -2.40 8.99 23.74
N LEU A 186 -1.36 9.70 24.16
CA LEU A 186 -0.14 9.11 24.69
C LEU A 186 -0.40 8.23 25.93
N THR A 187 -1.07 8.76 26.94
CA THR A 187 -1.37 8.03 28.18
C THR A 187 -2.19 6.77 27.89
N ALA A 188 -3.20 6.89 27.02
CA ALA A 188 -4.03 5.76 26.64
C ALA A 188 -3.25 4.70 25.85
N VAL A 189 -2.33 5.12 24.97
CA VAL A 189 -1.45 4.17 24.25
C VAL A 189 -0.47 3.52 25.20
N GLN A 190 0.18 4.28 26.09
CA GLN A 190 1.13 3.74 27.07
C GLN A 190 0.50 2.67 27.98
N SER A 191 -0.78 2.78 28.32
CA SER A 191 -1.44 1.79 29.16
C SER A 191 -1.48 0.38 28.53
N TYR A 192 -1.46 0.26 27.20
CA TYR A 192 -1.36 -1.04 26.52
C TYR A 192 0.02 -1.70 26.67
N PHE A 193 1.06 -0.89 26.90
CA PHE A 193 2.43 -1.34 27.03
C PHE A 193 2.87 -1.51 28.50
N LYS A 194 2.07 -0.98 29.42
CA LYS A 194 2.32 -1.12 30.86
C LYS A 194 2.32 -2.61 31.20
N ASP A 195 3.27 -3.03 31.99
CA ASP A 195 3.44 -4.43 32.47
C ASP A 195 3.67 -5.47 31.36
N LYS A 196 4.01 -5.03 30.12
CA LYS A 196 4.37 -5.91 29.00
C LYS A 196 5.88 -6.09 28.89
N GLY A 197 6.33 -7.34 28.88
CA GLY A 197 7.72 -7.64 28.55
C GLY A 197 8.10 -7.22 27.13
N PRO A 198 9.40 -6.93 26.85
CA PRO A 198 9.83 -6.43 25.54
C PRO A 198 9.38 -7.29 24.36
N ASP A 199 9.30 -8.61 24.54
CA ASP A 199 8.91 -9.57 23.53
C ASP A 199 7.45 -10.02 23.60
N GLU A 200 6.70 -9.56 24.59
CA GLU A 200 5.32 -9.91 24.80
C GLU A 200 4.41 -9.19 23.80
N LEU A 201 3.47 -9.90 23.20
CA LEU A 201 2.52 -9.33 22.25
C LEU A 201 1.52 -8.41 22.96
N ILE A 202 1.26 -7.23 22.39
CA ILE A 202 0.19 -6.34 22.85
C ILE A 202 -1.18 -6.97 22.59
N PHE A 203 -1.35 -7.60 21.43
CA PHE A 203 -2.57 -8.32 21.06
C PHE A 203 -2.24 -9.80 20.84
N PRO A 204 -2.29 -10.64 21.90
CA PRO A 204 -1.92 -12.07 21.78
C PRO A 204 -2.93 -12.87 20.96
N GLN A 205 -4.20 -12.46 20.95
CA GLN A 205 -5.24 -13.12 20.19
C GLN A 205 -5.25 -12.67 18.72
N PRO A 206 -5.62 -13.57 17.78
CA PRO A 206 -5.76 -13.19 16.39
C PRO A 206 -6.81 -12.09 16.19
N ILE A 207 -6.42 -11.00 15.56
CA ILE A 207 -7.33 -9.89 15.27
C ILE A 207 -8.40 -10.34 14.26
N ASP A 208 -9.67 -10.12 14.59
CA ASP A 208 -10.81 -10.52 13.75
C ASP A 208 -10.62 -10.07 12.29
N LYS A 209 -10.63 -11.05 11.38
CA LYS A 209 -10.43 -10.83 9.94
C LYS A 209 -11.46 -9.91 9.29
N ASN A 210 -12.65 -9.81 9.88
CA ASN A 210 -13.75 -8.98 9.38
C ASN A 210 -13.62 -7.52 9.83
N LEU A 211 -12.83 -7.23 10.88
CA LEU A 211 -12.61 -5.86 11.36
C LEU A 211 -11.93 -5.00 10.28
N ASP A 212 -12.52 -3.88 9.89
CA ASP A 212 -11.96 -2.96 8.89
C ASP A 212 -10.87 -2.07 9.48
N LEU A 213 -9.71 -2.65 9.74
CA LEU A 213 -8.54 -1.89 10.23
C LEU A 213 -8.03 -0.87 9.21
N HIS A 214 -8.37 -1.01 7.92
CA HIS A 214 -7.98 -0.01 6.91
C HIS A 214 -8.87 1.23 6.99
N GLY A 215 -10.17 1.05 7.21
CA GLY A 215 -11.10 2.14 7.49
C GLY A 215 -10.72 2.90 8.75
N LEU A 216 -10.44 2.19 9.85
CA LEU A 216 -9.97 2.80 11.10
C LEU A 216 -8.64 3.55 10.94
N ARG A 217 -7.70 3.03 10.11
CA ARG A 217 -6.47 3.74 9.77
C ARG A 217 -6.74 5.01 8.95
N ALA A 218 -7.78 5.02 8.12
CA ALA A 218 -8.20 6.22 7.42
C ALA A 218 -8.85 7.25 8.37
N GLU A 219 -9.60 6.81 9.39
CA GLU A 219 -10.10 7.66 10.47
C GLU A 219 -8.93 8.32 11.22
N HIS A 220 -7.95 7.52 11.67
CA HIS A 220 -6.72 8.01 12.29
C HIS A 220 -6.00 9.04 11.41
N ALA A 221 -5.82 8.76 10.13
CA ALA A 221 -5.11 9.66 9.22
C ALA A 221 -5.84 11.02 9.07
N ARG A 222 -7.16 11.03 9.10
CA ARG A 222 -7.95 12.28 9.06
C ARG A 222 -7.80 13.08 10.35
N ALA A 223 -7.91 12.42 11.51
CA ALA A 223 -7.69 13.08 12.80
C ALA A 223 -6.27 13.69 12.89
N GLU A 224 -5.26 12.94 12.45
CA GLU A 224 -3.89 13.44 12.39
C GLU A 224 -3.72 14.60 11.41
N TYR A 225 -4.47 14.60 10.30
CA TYR A 225 -4.44 15.73 9.38
C TYR A 225 -4.97 17.01 10.03
N GLU A 226 -6.10 16.96 10.71
CA GLU A 226 -6.66 18.12 11.43
C GLU A 226 -5.68 18.63 12.49
N ARG A 227 -5.06 17.72 13.24
CA ARG A 227 -4.04 18.07 14.24
C ARG A 227 -2.82 18.76 13.62
N TYR A 228 -2.26 18.20 12.54
CA TYR A 228 -1.10 18.82 11.88
C TYR A 228 -1.46 20.10 11.14
N ALA A 229 -2.66 20.22 10.60
CA ALA A 229 -3.15 21.45 9.99
C ALA A 229 -3.22 22.58 11.01
N ALA A 230 -3.72 22.29 12.22
CA ALA A 230 -3.72 23.25 13.33
C ALA A 230 -2.29 23.68 13.75
N ILE A 231 -1.35 22.74 13.85
CA ILE A 231 0.06 23.08 14.13
C ILE A 231 0.66 23.95 13.02
N CYS A 232 0.40 23.60 11.77
CA CYS A 232 0.91 24.29 10.58
C CYS A 232 0.19 25.61 10.27
N SER A 233 -0.83 26.00 11.02
CA SER A 233 -1.51 27.31 10.87
C SER A 233 -0.62 28.47 11.31
N THR A 234 0.42 28.22 12.09
CA THR A 234 1.34 29.26 12.59
C THR A 234 2.72 29.16 11.92
N PRO A 235 3.44 30.29 11.70
CA PRO A 235 4.79 30.28 11.15
C PRO A 235 5.77 29.44 12.01
N LYS A 236 5.67 29.53 13.34
CA LYS A 236 6.51 28.75 14.28
C LYS A 236 6.25 27.26 14.13
N GLY A 237 4.97 26.83 14.06
CA GLY A 237 4.59 25.44 13.87
C GLY A 237 5.10 24.90 12.53
N ARG A 238 4.97 25.65 11.43
CA ARG A 238 5.50 25.28 10.11
C ARG A 238 7.02 25.09 10.16
N ALA A 239 7.77 26.01 10.74
CA ALA A 239 9.22 25.92 10.87
C ALA A 239 9.63 24.67 11.67
N THR A 240 8.97 24.43 12.81
CA THR A 240 9.21 23.25 13.66
C THR A 240 8.93 21.94 12.89
N MET A 241 7.80 21.83 12.22
CA MET A 241 7.46 20.62 11.47
C MET A 241 8.43 20.36 10.33
N ARG A 242 8.86 21.38 9.59
CA ARG A 242 9.89 21.21 8.54
C ARG A 242 11.22 20.71 9.12
N ALA A 243 11.67 21.28 10.23
CA ALA A 243 12.91 20.83 10.87
C ALA A 243 12.83 19.36 11.29
N GLN A 244 11.71 18.94 11.87
CA GLN A 244 11.48 17.55 12.27
C GLN A 244 11.36 16.60 11.05
N LEU A 245 10.69 17.02 9.99
CA LEU A 245 10.60 16.26 8.75
C LEU A 245 11.98 16.05 8.11
N TRP A 246 12.83 17.05 8.10
CA TRP A 246 14.21 16.91 7.61
C TRP A 246 15.06 15.97 8.48
N ARG A 247 14.90 15.99 9.81
CA ARG A 247 15.57 15.03 10.71
C ARG A 247 15.13 13.59 10.36
N ARG A 248 13.82 13.35 10.25
CA ARG A 248 13.28 12.05 9.84
C ARG A 248 13.76 11.64 8.44
N PHE A 249 13.80 12.56 7.49
CA PHE A 249 14.27 12.29 6.12
C PHE A 249 15.70 11.75 6.08
N LYS A 250 16.58 12.32 6.90
CA LYS A 250 18.01 11.95 7.00
C LYS A 250 18.31 10.84 8.01
N ASN A 251 17.30 10.34 8.72
CA ASN A 251 17.50 9.27 9.70
C ASN A 251 18.12 8.03 9.01
N PRO A 252 19.25 7.48 9.53
CA PRO A 252 19.99 6.42 8.85
C PRO A 252 19.22 5.09 8.73
N ARG A 253 18.28 4.85 9.63
CA ARG A 253 17.49 3.60 9.67
C ARG A 253 16.12 3.75 9.03
N LEU A 254 15.42 4.83 9.34
CA LEU A 254 14.00 5.04 9.03
C LEU A 254 13.77 6.15 8.01
N GLY A 255 14.83 6.78 7.51
CA GLY A 255 14.78 7.90 6.59
C GLY A 255 14.35 7.52 5.17
N CYS A 256 14.41 8.50 4.30
CA CYS A 256 14.04 8.32 2.90
C CYS A 256 14.96 7.32 2.19
N LYS A 257 14.41 6.19 1.79
CA LYS A 257 15.19 5.12 1.15
C LYS A 257 15.95 5.58 -0.11
N ALA A 258 15.35 6.45 -0.92
CA ALA A 258 16.01 6.96 -2.13
C ALA A 258 17.27 7.76 -1.77
N TRP A 259 17.17 8.63 -0.76
CA TRP A 259 18.31 9.41 -0.27
C TRP A 259 19.37 8.52 0.37
N LEU A 260 18.99 7.58 1.24
CA LEU A 260 19.91 6.65 1.89
C LEU A 260 20.66 5.76 0.88
N THR A 261 19.95 5.30 -0.15
CA THR A 261 20.57 4.48 -1.22
C THR A 261 21.57 5.30 -2.03
N ALA A 262 21.23 6.56 -2.37
CA ALA A 262 22.14 7.46 -3.07
C ALA A 262 23.36 7.80 -2.21
N LYS A 263 23.16 8.08 -0.90
CA LYS A 263 24.23 8.33 0.06
C LYS A 263 25.21 7.16 0.16
N ALA A 264 24.68 5.93 0.29
CA ALA A 264 25.50 4.71 0.37
C ALA A 264 26.35 4.46 -0.90
N LYS A 265 25.90 4.98 -2.05
CA LYS A 265 26.61 4.88 -3.34
C LYS A 265 27.51 6.08 -3.64
N GLY A 266 27.56 7.10 -2.79
CA GLY A 266 28.24 8.37 -3.08
C GLY A 266 27.57 9.19 -4.20
N ASP A 267 26.33 8.86 -4.60
CA ASP A 267 25.57 9.55 -5.67
C ASP A 267 25.02 10.89 -5.17
N ARG A 268 25.86 11.95 -5.28
CA ARG A 268 25.48 13.32 -4.89
C ARG A 268 24.28 13.84 -5.70
N ALA A 269 24.16 13.48 -6.97
CA ALA A 269 23.04 13.91 -7.81
C ALA A 269 21.74 13.23 -7.38
N GLY A 270 21.79 11.95 -7.06
CA GLY A 270 20.67 11.20 -6.50
C GLY A 270 20.21 11.74 -5.15
N MET A 271 21.14 12.09 -4.24
CA MET A 271 20.80 12.73 -2.98
C MET A 271 20.07 14.06 -3.21
N ARG A 272 20.59 14.95 -4.06
CA ARG A 272 19.94 16.24 -4.38
C ARG A 272 18.56 16.07 -5.04
N ARG A 273 18.38 15.05 -5.89
CA ARG A 273 17.06 14.73 -6.47
C ARG A 273 16.06 14.33 -5.38
N ALA A 274 16.46 13.47 -4.45
CA ALA A 274 15.61 13.03 -3.35
C ALA A 274 15.27 14.20 -2.40
N GLU A 275 16.22 15.06 -2.08
CA GLU A 275 16.01 16.27 -1.26
C GLU A 275 15.04 17.24 -1.92
N ARG A 276 15.22 17.53 -3.22
CA ARG A 276 14.28 18.40 -3.97
C ARG A 276 12.88 17.82 -4.03
N ALA A 277 12.74 16.52 -4.29
CA ALA A 277 11.45 15.87 -4.29
C ALA A 277 10.76 15.97 -2.93
N PHE A 278 11.49 15.79 -1.84
CA PHE A 278 10.94 15.91 -0.50
C PHE A 278 10.63 17.37 -0.11
N ALA A 279 11.46 18.32 -0.48
CA ALA A 279 11.18 19.74 -0.30
C ALA A 279 9.86 20.15 -0.98
N ASN A 280 9.58 19.61 -2.18
CA ASN A 280 8.31 19.85 -2.87
C ASN A 280 7.11 19.23 -2.14
N GLU A 281 7.26 18.07 -1.48
CA GLU A 281 6.18 17.45 -0.68
C GLU A 281 5.80 18.32 0.53
N MET A 282 6.72 19.07 1.12
CA MET A 282 6.52 19.94 2.28
C MET A 282 6.58 21.44 1.97
N ALA A 283 6.42 21.81 0.70
CA ALA A 283 6.36 23.22 0.29
C ALA A 283 5.11 23.91 0.89
N ASP A 284 5.15 25.24 0.93
CA ASP A 284 3.97 26.03 1.31
C ASP A 284 2.85 25.91 0.26
N GLY A 285 1.64 26.25 0.66
CA GLY A 285 0.45 26.24 -0.18
C GLY A 285 -0.33 24.92 -0.13
N GLN A 286 -1.28 24.82 -1.03
CA GLN A 286 -2.26 23.72 -1.07
C GLN A 286 -1.82 22.59 -1.99
N TYR A 287 -2.10 21.37 -1.58
CA TYR A 287 -2.08 20.17 -2.42
C TYR A 287 -3.47 20.01 -3.04
N HIS A 288 -3.59 20.32 -4.33
CA HIS A 288 -4.84 20.16 -5.06
C HIS A 288 -5.01 18.75 -5.61
N LEU A 289 -6.22 18.22 -5.48
CA LEU A 289 -6.53 16.88 -5.98
C LEU A 289 -6.60 16.87 -7.52
N GLN A 290 -6.04 15.83 -8.10
CA GLN A 290 -6.24 15.53 -9.52
C GLN A 290 -7.71 15.17 -9.79
N ARG A 291 -8.18 15.37 -11.03
CA ARG A 291 -9.58 15.23 -11.46
C ARG A 291 -10.30 13.99 -10.89
N ALA A 292 -9.71 12.80 -11.02
CA ALA A 292 -10.35 11.57 -10.55
C ALA A 292 -10.46 11.46 -9.01
N ASN A 293 -9.51 12.04 -8.28
CA ASN A 293 -9.54 12.07 -6.82
C ASN A 293 -10.49 13.17 -6.33
N ARG A 294 -10.55 14.30 -7.03
CA ARG A 294 -11.48 15.39 -6.75
C ARG A 294 -12.94 14.93 -6.83
N ALA A 295 -13.34 14.27 -7.91
CA ALA A 295 -14.67 13.69 -8.02
C ALA A 295 -15.00 12.70 -6.90
N THR A 296 -14.00 11.93 -6.44
CA THR A 296 -14.18 11.01 -5.29
C THR A 296 -14.36 11.79 -3.98
N ALA A 297 -13.61 12.87 -3.76
CA ALA A 297 -13.72 13.73 -2.59
C ALA A 297 -15.09 14.38 -2.51
N GLU A 298 -15.52 15.00 -3.60
CA GLU A 298 -16.84 15.65 -3.74
C GLU A 298 -17.97 14.65 -3.43
N LEU A 299 -17.94 13.46 -4.02
CA LEU A 299 -18.94 12.40 -3.77
C LEU A 299 -19.00 11.97 -2.29
N ARG A 300 -17.91 12.11 -1.55
CA ARG A 300 -17.80 11.70 -0.14
C ARG A 300 -17.87 12.86 0.84
N GLY A 301 -18.14 14.08 0.38
CA GLY A 301 -18.11 15.28 1.22
C GLY A 301 -16.74 15.53 1.87
N ARG A 302 -15.64 15.22 1.14
CA ARG A 302 -14.26 15.40 1.62
C ARG A 302 -13.63 16.65 1.00
N PRO A 303 -12.61 17.26 1.67
CA PRO A 303 -11.89 18.40 1.10
C PRO A 303 -11.27 18.05 -0.26
N VAL A 304 -11.26 19.03 -1.17
CA VAL A 304 -10.65 18.90 -2.50
C VAL A 304 -9.23 19.45 -2.57
N SER A 305 -8.76 20.03 -1.47
CA SER A 305 -7.39 20.48 -1.27
C SER A 305 -6.97 20.31 0.19
N TYR A 306 -5.66 20.22 0.41
CA TYR A 306 -5.06 20.01 1.73
C TYR A 306 -3.84 20.91 1.89
N ASP A 307 -3.56 21.42 3.10
CA ASP A 307 -2.28 22.07 3.38
C ASP A 307 -1.15 21.06 3.11
N ARG A 308 -0.21 21.43 2.27
CA ARG A 308 0.84 20.52 1.77
C ARG A 308 1.78 20.06 2.88
N LEU A 309 2.17 20.95 3.79
CA LEU A 309 3.07 20.62 4.89
C LEU A 309 2.38 19.73 5.93
N ALA A 310 1.14 20.04 6.30
CA ALA A 310 0.34 19.21 7.20
C ALA A 310 0.13 17.81 6.62
N LEU A 311 -0.19 17.73 5.33
CA LEU A 311 -0.32 16.46 4.61
C LEU A 311 0.99 15.65 4.61
N CYS A 312 2.14 16.34 4.46
CA CYS A 312 3.45 15.70 4.55
C CYS A 312 3.72 15.16 5.97
N CYS A 313 3.33 15.90 7.01
CA CYS A 313 3.43 15.43 8.40
C CYS A 313 2.62 14.15 8.62
N VAL A 314 1.36 14.10 8.19
CA VAL A 314 0.53 12.88 8.26
C VAL A 314 1.20 11.74 7.50
N SER A 315 1.68 12.02 6.28
CA SER A 315 2.30 11.00 5.43
C SER A 315 3.52 10.36 6.11
N VAL A 316 4.38 11.18 6.72
CA VAL A 316 5.65 10.74 7.29
C VAL A 316 5.48 10.25 8.74
N PHE A 317 4.82 11.02 9.59
CA PHE A 317 4.77 10.76 11.02
C PHE A 317 3.64 9.84 11.45
N ALA A 318 2.46 9.97 10.85
CA ALA A 318 1.31 9.14 11.22
C ALA A 318 1.18 7.85 10.39
N LEU A 319 1.67 7.82 9.15
CA LEU A 319 1.48 6.69 8.24
C LEU A 319 2.77 6.05 7.72
N SER A 320 3.92 6.66 8.00
CA SER A 320 5.26 6.23 7.51
C SER A 320 5.31 6.08 5.98
N HIS A 321 4.72 7.03 5.27
CA HIS A 321 4.82 7.19 3.82
C HIS A 321 5.69 8.41 3.46
N TRP A 322 6.24 8.43 2.25
CA TRP A 322 7.07 9.54 1.75
C TRP A 322 6.44 10.28 0.57
N ARG A 323 5.11 10.13 0.38
CA ARG A 323 4.37 10.72 -0.75
C ARG A 323 2.97 11.13 -0.32
N ASN A 324 2.66 12.38 -0.49
CA ASN A 324 1.36 12.97 -0.16
C ASN A 324 0.22 12.35 -0.99
N GLU A 325 0.45 12.07 -2.28
CA GLU A 325 -0.55 11.42 -3.15
C GLU A 325 -1.07 10.09 -2.59
N VAL A 326 -0.18 9.28 -2.02
CA VAL A 326 -0.56 7.98 -1.44
C VAL A 326 -1.45 8.16 -0.23
N THR A 327 -1.12 9.14 0.62
CA THR A 327 -1.89 9.46 1.83
C THR A 327 -3.29 9.93 1.46
N VAL A 328 -3.39 10.89 0.56
CA VAL A 328 -4.68 11.39 0.08
C VAL A 328 -5.51 10.26 -0.52
N LYS A 329 -4.99 9.57 -1.51
CA LYS A 329 -5.73 8.56 -2.29
C LYS A 329 -6.27 7.39 -1.46
N HIS A 330 -5.57 7.00 -0.41
CA HIS A 330 -5.88 5.78 0.33
C HIS A 330 -6.46 6.01 1.72
N TYR A 331 -6.32 7.22 2.28
CA TYR A 331 -6.69 7.47 3.68
C TYR A 331 -7.54 8.72 3.90
N LEU A 332 -7.39 9.78 3.10
CA LEU A 332 -8.14 11.01 3.31
C LEU A 332 -9.42 11.11 2.45
N LEU A 333 -9.46 10.42 1.33
CA LEU A 333 -10.63 10.39 0.44
C LEU A 333 -11.72 9.42 0.90
#